data_2b99f87bbd196c870abfb2f09aaab58c
#
_entry.id   2b99f87bbd196c870abfb2f09aaab58c
#
_cell.length_a   1.000
_cell.length_b   1.000
_cell.length_c   1.000
_cell.angle_alpha   90.00
_cell.angle_beta   90.00
_cell.angle_gamma   90.00
#
_symmetry.space_group_name_H-M   'P 1'
#
loop_
_entity.id
_entity.type
_entity.pdbx_description
1 polymer ?
#
loop_
_entity_poly.entity_id
_entity_poly.type
_entity_poly.pdbx_seq_one_letter_code
_entity_poly.pdbx_strand_id
1 'polypeptide(L)'
;AGDAMAARSAYGFPDVAERAMGLAFELVRDACRADAAALVRRMPLVQTLRAAAAASALDNAAVMVTRRAALRGIPVVRLSSRIRLLQLGQGVLAHRVFESGTDLDAHTGARLASNKMATAETLHRIGLPGTVHQPARDVDHARRIARGYGYPVVVKPSHGEKQMGVSIGVRDDDDMARAFDEARAIGKGLVLVERLVPGYECRLFVVGGRLVSAARRHPAAVVGDGRSSIDALIDALNADPRRGVGPDYELVPVRHDADLDDMLHRQGLTRTSVPAPGRHVVLRRHATPPHGGTTEECIDRVHPDVRAMAQTIARALKVQVLGIDYLSTDIARSWREVGGAVCDVNLTPGLRPHGHLGVDAMLELLFPDGGDGRIPTIALVGANAVTRSRHVETLLTACGRTVGRVEPGRVSVAGAPLTPPAGAPPPAPTAVYEHPDVDCAVFALDDETLRTGGLPFDRCDVLVLERGDAGARALLLPRTRGVVLVDDTCPDSAAVVAQVGAARVVRMRATDTLADLVPDADIDIVAAAAADADADADADADADADAD
;
A
#
# COMPACT_ATOMS: atom_id res chain seq x y z
N ALA A 1 29.48 -1.39 1.59
CA ALA A 1 28.81 -0.56 0.56
C ALA A 1 27.62 -1.31 -0.05
N GLY A 2 27.74 -2.64 -0.28
CA GLY A 2 26.67 -3.47 -0.83
C GLY A 2 25.44 -3.55 0.07
N ASP A 3 25.63 -3.72 1.37
CA ASP A 3 24.55 -3.78 2.35
C ASP A 3 23.82 -2.42 2.54
N ALA A 4 24.56 -1.32 2.35
CA ALA A 4 24.01 0.01 2.42
C ALA A 4 23.07 0.33 1.23
N MET A 5 23.29 -0.26 0.07
CA MET A 5 22.45 -0.07 -1.11
C MET A 5 21.21 -0.97 -1.11
N ALA A 6 21.33 -2.20 -0.61
CA ALA A 6 20.17 -3.06 -0.36
C ALA A 6 19.22 -2.40 0.66
N ALA A 7 19.77 -1.69 1.66
CA ALA A 7 18.99 -0.89 2.58
C ALA A 7 18.23 0.27 1.90
N ARG A 8 18.78 0.90 0.85
CA ARG A 8 18.09 1.97 0.09
C ARG A 8 16.82 1.49 -0.61
N SER A 9 16.83 0.29 -1.18
CA SER A 9 15.64 -0.26 -1.84
C SER A 9 14.57 -0.77 -0.88
N ALA A 10 14.98 -1.20 0.31
CA ALA A 10 14.06 -1.70 1.35
C ALA A 10 13.38 -0.58 2.16
N TYR A 11 13.97 0.62 2.21
CA TYR A 11 13.41 1.77 2.92
C TYR A 11 12.81 2.75 1.91
N GLY A 12 11.50 2.85 1.82
CA GLY A 12 10.78 3.79 0.95
C GLY A 12 11.08 5.28 1.16
N PHE A 13 12.24 5.63 1.74
CA PHE A 13 12.69 6.99 2.07
C PHE A 13 14.18 7.16 1.78
N PRO A 14 14.60 7.29 0.51
CA PRO A 14 16.00 7.43 0.15
C PRO A 14 16.71 8.55 0.91
N ASP A 15 16.09 9.72 1.01
CA ASP A 15 16.65 10.89 1.70
C ASP A 15 16.87 10.68 3.20
N VAL A 16 15.92 9.97 3.85
CA VAL A 16 16.03 9.64 5.28
C VAL A 16 17.09 8.57 5.49
N ALA A 17 17.12 7.56 4.62
CA ALA A 17 18.09 6.47 4.69
C ALA A 17 19.53 6.99 4.47
N GLU A 18 19.75 7.87 3.49
CA GLU A 18 21.05 8.48 3.24
C GLU A 18 21.57 9.30 4.42
N ARG A 19 20.70 10.15 5.00
CA ARG A 19 21.04 10.93 6.21
C ARG A 19 21.28 10.02 7.40
N ALA A 20 20.49 8.95 7.56
CA ALA A 20 20.68 7.99 8.65
C ALA A 20 22.02 7.29 8.54
N MET A 21 22.39 6.86 7.36
CA MET A 21 23.68 6.20 7.09
C MET A 21 24.85 7.15 7.31
N GLY A 22 24.77 8.38 6.79
CA GLY A 22 25.79 9.40 7.03
C GLY A 22 25.99 9.67 8.53
N LEU A 23 24.91 9.85 9.26
CA LEU A 23 24.95 10.06 10.70
C LEU A 23 25.48 8.84 11.47
N ALA A 24 25.08 7.62 11.08
CA ALA A 24 25.58 6.39 11.69
C ALA A 24 27.09 6.24 11.50
N PHE A 25 27.59 6.53 10.28
CA PHE A 25 29.02 6.50 9.99
C PHE A 25 29.81 7.50 10.85
N GLU A 26 29.28 8.71 11.00
CA GLU A 26 29.88 9.74 11.84
C GLU A 26 29.87 9.36 13.32
N LEU A 27 28.77 8.77 13.82
CA LEU A 27 28.67 8.29 15.20
C LEU A 27 29.67 7.16 15.49
N VAL A 28 29.81 6.20 14.57
CA VAL A 28 30.81 5.13 14.69
C VAL A 28 32.24 5.69 14.69
N ARG A 29 32.54 6.63 13.80
CA ARG A 29 33.83 7.30 13.72
C ARG A 29 34.18 8.03 15.02
N ASP A 30 33.22 8.79 15.58
CA ASP A 30 33.42 9.55 16.81
C ASP A 30 33.54 8.62 18.01
N ALA A 31 32.80 7.51 18.05
CA ALA A 31 32.93 6.45 19.05
C ALA A 31 34.32 5.78 18.99
N CYS A 32 34.82 5.45 17.79
CA CYS A 32 36.16 4.89 17.62
C CYS A 32 37.28 5.85 18.05
N ARG A 33 37.02 7.17 18.04
CA ARG A 33 37.94 8.20 18.52
C ARG A 33 37.78 8.50 20.02
N ALA A 34 36.86 7.84 20.70
CA ALA A 34 36.46 8.08 22.08
C ALA A 34 36.05 9.54 22.37
N ASP A 35 35.54 10.28 21.37
CA ASP A 35 35.09 11.66 21.49
C ASP A 35 33.65 11.73 22.01
N ALA A 36 33.50 11.65 23.35
CA ALA A 36 32.20 11.75 23.99
C ALA A 36 31.49 13.07 23.73
N ALA A 37 32.24 14.17 23.58
CA ALA A 37 31.67 15.48 23.31
C ALA A 37 31.10 15.57 21.87
N ALA A 38 31.76 14.92 20.89
CA ALA A 38 31.23 14.82 19.53
C ALA A 38 29.95 14.00 19.50
N LEU A 39 29.88 12.87 20.20
CA LEU A 39 28.67 12.04 20.31
C LEU A 39 27.48 12.83 20.87
N VAL A 40 27.70 13.61 21.96
CA VAL A 40 26.65 14.46 22.56
C VAL A 40 26.17 15.52 21.58
N ARG A 41 27.10 16.19 20.83
CA ARG A 41 26.74 17.21 19.82
C ARG A 41 25.88 16.63 18.69
N ARG A 42 25.93 15.31 18.42
CA ARG A 42 25.13 14.67 17.36
C ARG A 42 23.73 14.23 17.81
N MET A 43 23.44 14.20 19.10
CA MET A 43 22.10 13.80 19.58
C MET A 43 20.94 14.62 18.99
N PRO A 44 21.05 15.97 18.83
CA PRO A 44 20.03 16.75 18.13
C PRO A 44 19.79 16.29 16.67
N LEU A 45 20.85 15.86 15.97
CA LEU A 45 20.73 15.34 14.59
C LEU A 45 19.95 14.01 14.56
N VAL A 46 20.13 13.15 15.56
CA VAL A 46 19.34 11.92 15.71
C VAL A 46 17.85 12.26 15.91
N GLN A 47 17.55 13.27 16.73
CA GLN A 47 16.18 13.73 16.96
C GLN A 47 15.57 14.32 15.69
N THR A 48 16.34 15.14 14.96
CA THR A 48 15.90 15.70 13.67
C THR A 48 15.65 14.61 12.64
N LEU A 49 16.51 13.60 12.58
CA LEU A 49 16.33 12.45 11.70
C LEU A 49 15.08 11.64 12.06
N ARG A 50 14.83 11.39 13.35
CA ARG A 50 13.61 10.73 13.83
C ARG A 50 12.35 11.53 13.46
N ALA A 51 12.38 12.84 13.61
CA ALA A 51 11.27 13.71 13.20
C ALA A 51 11.03 13.66 11.69
N ALA A 52 12.11 13.70 10.88
CA ALA A 52 12.02 13.57 9.43
C ALA A 52 11.48 12.20 9.01
N ALA A 53 11.95 11.12 9.66
CA ALA A 53 11.44 9.77 9.43
C ALA A 53 9.94 9.64 9.76
N ALA A 54 9.53 10.23 10.90
CA ALA A 54 8.11 10.23 11.31
C ALA A 54 7.24 11.04 10.35
N ALA A 55 7.72 12.21 9.89
CA ALA A 55 7.02 13.03 8.91
C ALA A 55 6.90 12.35 7.52
N SER A 56 7.88 11.53 7.19
CA SER A 56 7.93 10.77 5.94
C SER A 56 7.28 9.40 6.04
N ALA A 57 6.80 8.99 7.23
CA ALA A 57 6.25 7.65 7.42
C ALA A 57 5.08 7.36 6.49
N LEU A 58 5.09 6.19 5.89
CA LEU A 58 3.96 5.65 5.13
C LEU A 58 2.79 5.38 6.11
N ASP A 59 1.57 5.53 5.63
CA ASP A 59 0.42 5.05 6.37
C ASP A 59 0.36 3.51 6.38
N ASN A 60 -0.56 2.97 7.18
CA ASN A 60 -0.67 1.53 7.32
C ASN A 60 -0.99 0.81 6.01
N ALA A 61 -1.81 1.40 5.14
CA ALA A 61 -2.16 0.78 3.86
C ALA A 61 -0.93 0.71 2.96
N ALA A 62 -0.19 1.82 2.82
CA ALA A 62 1.03 1.87 2.03
C ALA A 62 2.11 0.90 2.55
N VAL A 63 2.27 0.76 3.88
CA VAL A 63 3.19 -0.23 4.48
C VAL A 63 2.77 -1.65 4.14
N MET A 64 1.48 -1.98 4.28
CA MET A 64 0.97 -3.32 3.95
C MET A 64 1.18 -3.64 2.46
N VAL A 65 0.84 -2.71 1.56
CA VAL A 65 1.02 -2.87 0.12
C VAL A 65 2.50 -3.04 -0.21
N THR A 66 3.39 -2.20 0.31
CA THR A 66 4.84 -2.27 0.04
C THR A 66 5.43 -3.61 0.50
N ARG A 67 5.07 -4.09 1.70
CA ARG A 67 5.55 -5.37 2.22
C ARG A 67 5.10 -6.55 1.36
N ARG A 68 3.83 -6.58 0.95
CA ARG A 68 3.29 -7.67 0.11
C ARG A 68 3.83 -7.59 -1.31
N ALA A 69 3.98 -6.40 -1.89
CA ALA A 69 4.62 -6.19 -3.19
C ALA A 69 6.07 -6.71 -3.19
N ALA A 70 6.83 -6.43 -2.12
CA ALA A 70 8.20 -6.93 -1.98
C ALA A 70 8.28 -8.46 -1.97
N LEU A 71 7.34 -9.15 -1.30
CA LEU A 71 7.27 -10.63 -1.29
C LEU A 71 6.96 -11.22 -2.68
N ARG A 72 6.28 -10.47 -3.55
CA ARG A 72 6.04 -10.84 -4.96
C ARG A 72 7.12 -10.33 -5.91
N GLY A 73 8.20 -9.74 -5.41
CA GLY A 73 9.25 -9.17 -6.25
C GLY A 73 8.85 -7.90 -7.02
N ILE A 74 7.68 -7.32 -6.74
CA ILE A 74 7.17 -6.12 -7.40
C ILE A 74 7.96 -4.89 -6.92
N PRO A 75 8.58 -4.11 -7.82
CA PRO A 75 9.25 -2.87 -7.45
C PRO A 75 8.28 -1.82 -6.91
N VAL A 76 8.67 -1.12 -5.86
CA VAL A 76 7.89 -0.03 -5.28
C VAL A 76 8.72 1.24 -5.23
N VAL A 77 8.20 2.30 -5.82
CA VAL A 77 8.81 3.63 -5.79
C VAL A 77 7.83 4.63 -5.20
N ARG A 78 8.30 5.50 -4.31
CA ARG A 78 7.51 6.63 -3.81
C ARG A 78 7.68 7.80 -4.76
N LEU A 79 6.62 8.14 -5.51
CA LEU A 79 6.66 9.22 -6.50
C LEU A 79 6.69 10.62 -5.86
N SER A 80 6.23 10.76 -4.63
CA SER A 80 6.20 12.06 -3.95
C SER A 80 6.38 11.90 -2.45
N SER A 81 7.24 12.72 -1.85
CA SER A 81 7.33 12.87 -0.39
C SER A 81 6.19 13.71 0.20
N ARG A 82 5.47 14.46 -0.63
CA ARG A 82 4.39 15.39 -0.21
C ARG A 82 3.04 14.70 -0.12
N ILE A 83 2.81 13.69 -0.93
CA ILE A 83 1.61 12.85 -0.94
C ILE A 83 2.02 11.38 -0.86
N ARG A 84 1.11 10.54 -0.38
CA ARG A 84 1.36 9.10 -0.18
C ARG A 84 1.14 8.31 -1.47
N LEU A 85 1.72 8.78 -2.57
CA LEU A 85 1.59 8.17 -3.89
C LEU A 85 2.76 7.21 -4.12
N LEU A 86 2.44 5.96 -4.33
CA LEU A 86 3.37 4.89 -4.70
C LEU A 86 3.19 4.53 -6.18
N GLN A 87 4.28 4.20 -6.82
CA GLN A 87 4.28 3.43 -8.06
C GLN A 87 4.70 2.00 -7.72
N LEU A 88 3.92 1.04 -8.18
CA LEU A 88 4.20 -0.38 -8.17
C LEU A 88 4.50 -0.79 -9.60
N GLY A 89 5.55 -1.59 -9.80
CA GLY A 89 6.01 -1.95 -11.16
C GLY A 89 6.83 -0.87 -11.83
N GLN A 90 7.15 -1.08 -13.11
CA GLN A 90 8.09 -0.29 -13.90
C GLN A 90 7.53 0.02 -15.29
N GLY A 91 7.86 1.19 -15.82
CA GLY A 91 7.54 1.58 -17.19
C GLY A 91 6.07 1.40 -17.53
N VAL A 92 5.79 0.75 -18.65
CA VAL A 92 4.42 0.46 -19.14
C VAL A 92 3.64 -0.49 -18.22
N LEU A 93 4.32 -1.24 -17.37
CA LEU A 93 3.70 -2.17 -16.40
C LEU A 93 3.45 -1.50 -15.04
N ALA A 94 3.75 -0.21 -14.91
CA ALA A 94 3.61 0.49 -13.65
C ALA A 94 2.17 0.86 -13.34
N HIS A 95 1.77 0.64 -12.09
CA HIS A 95 0.51 1.10 -11.52
C HIS A 95 0.73 2.09 -10.39
N ARG A 96 -0.20 3.02 -10.19
CA ARG A 96 -0.16 4.00 -9.12
C ARG A 96 -1.16 3.65 -8.03
N VAL A 97 -0.69 3.73 -6.78
CA VAL A 97 -1.51 3.45 -5.60
C VAL A 97 -1.43 4.62 -4.63
N PHE A 98 -2.58 5.15 -4.24
CA PHE A 98 -2.73 6.16 -3.20
C PHE A 98 -3.55 5.57 -2.06
N GLU A 99 -2.92 5.37 -0.87
CA GLU A 99 -3.51 4.62 0.24
C GLU A 99 -3.87 3.18 -0.20
N SER A 100 -5.15 2.93 -0.51
CA SER A 100 -5.63 1.66 -1.09
C SER A 100 -6.42 1.86 -2.39
N GLY A 101 -6.51 3.08 -2.90
CA GLY A 101 -7.07 3.37 -4.23
C GLY A 101 -6.01 3.18 -5.31
N THR A 102 -6.44 2.84 -6.52
CA THR A 102 -5.58 2.54 -7.67
C THR A 102 -5.84 3.48 -8.85
N ASP A 103 -4.92 3.52 -9.79
CA ASP A 103 -5.11 4.25 -11.07
C ASP A 103 -6.17 3.62 -11.99
N LEU A 104 -6.65 2.42 -11.66
CA LEU A 104 -7.77 1.77 -12.34
C LEU A 104 -9.15 2.29 -11.87
N ASP A 105 -9.20 3.10 -10.82
CA ASP A 105 -10.43 3.65 -10.27
C ASP A 105 -10.89 4.86 -11.07
N ALA A 106 -12.15 4.86 -11.54
CA ALA A 106 -12.70 5.98 -12.27
C ALA A 106 -12.87 7.22 -11.39
N HIS A 107 -12.31 8.37 -11.81
CA HIS A 107 -12.45 9.63 -11.10
C HIS A 107 -13.92 10.03 -10.86
N THR A 108 -14.79 9.77 -11.84
CA THR A 108 -16.23 10.05 -11.71
C THR A 108 -16.89 9.18 -10.64
N GLY A 109 -16.48 7.90 -10.54
CA GLY A 109 -16.91 7.01 -9.47
C GLY A 109 -16.42 7.48 -8.11
N ALA A 110 -15.19 7.94 -8.06
CA ALA A 110 -14.61 8.52 -6.86
C ALA A 110 -15.41 9.75 -6.37
N ARG A 111 -15.75 10.65 -7.25
CA ARG A 111 -16.58 11.82 -6.96
C ARG A 111 -17.98 11.45 -6.47
N LEU A 112 -18.58 10.42 -7.07
CA LEU A 112 -19.90 9.93 -6.67
C LEU A 112 -19.84 9.31 -5.26
N ALA A 113 -18.90 8.40 -5.01
CA ALA A 113 -18.76 7.72 -3.74
C ALA A 113 -18.39 8.66 -2.57
N SER A 114 -17.69 9.78 -2.84
CA SER A 114 -17.37 10.79 -1.82
C SER A 114 -18.60 11.58 -1.32
N ASN A 115 -19.74 11.47 -1.99
CA ASN A 115 -20.98 12.15 -1.62
C ASN A 115 -22.05 11.15 -1.20
N LYS A 116 -22.32 11.07 0.12
CA LYS A 116 -23.25 10.11 0.71
C LYS A 116 -24.67 10.19 0.12
N MET A 117 -25.15 11.40 -0.21
CA MET A 117 -26.47 11.60 -0.80
C MET A 117 -26.53 11.06 -2.23
N ALA A 118 -25.55 11.45 -3.07
CA ALA A 118 -25.49 11.01 -4.44
C ALA A 118 -25.29 9.48 -4.54
N THR A 119 -24.48 8.91 -3.65
CA THR A 119 -24.32 7.46 -3.53
C THR A 119 -25.66 6.78 -3.22
N ALA A 120 -26.36 7.20 -2.18
CA ALA A 120 -27.64 6.60 -1.79
C ALA A 120 -28.70 6.75 -2.90
N GLU A 121 -28.79 7.93 -3.54
CA GLU A 121 -29.68 8.15 -4.70
C GLU A 121 -29.35 7.19 -5.86
N THR A 122 -28.07 7.00 -6.16
CA THR A 122 -27.62 6.08 -7.19
C THR A 122 -27.99 4.64 -6.87
N LEU A 123 -27.76 4.21 -5.61
CA LEU A 123 -28.14 2.88 -5.16
C LEU A 123 -29.64 2.65 -5.28
N HIS A 124 -30.46 3.61 -4.82
CA HIS A 124 -31.91 3.52 -4.93
C HIS A 124 -32.41 3.42 -6.36
N ARG A 125 -31.83 4.19 -7.30
CA ARG A 125 -32.19 4.14 -8.75
C ARG A 125 -31.97 2.78 -9.37
N ILE A 126 -30.98 2.03 -8.88
CA ILE A 126 -30.69 0.67 -9.38
C ILE A 126 -31.25 -0.43 -8.48
N GLY A 127 -32.15 -0.08 -7.53
CA GLY A 127 -32.87 -1.01 -6.66
C GLY A 127 -32.02 -1.63 -5.55
N LEU A 128 -30.92 -0.98 -5.15
CA LEU A 128 -30.07 -1.41 -4.05
C LEU A 128 -30.39 -0.67 -2.75
N PRO A 129 -30.12 -1.29 -1.59
CA PRO A 129 -30.54 -0.80 -0.28
C PRO A 129 -29.58 0.27 0.26
N GLY A 130 -29.62 1.48 -0.27
CA GLY A 130 -28.98 2.65 0.35
C GLY A 130 -29.75 3.09 1.59
N THR A 131 -29.10 3.75 2.57
CA THR A 131 -29.81 4.35 3.69
C THR A 131 -30.73 5.48 3.23
N VAL A 132 -31.86 5.62 3.90
CA VAL A 132 -32.86 6.67 3.61
C VAL A 132 -32.57 7.88 4.51
N HIS A 133 -32.22 9.00 3.91
CA HIS A 133 -31.90 10.23 4.63
C HIS A 133 -32.47 11.46 3.94
N GLN A 134 -32.64 12.54 4.69
CA GLN A 134 -33.00 13.86 4.20
C GLN A 134 -32.10 14.95 4.78
N PRO A 135 -31.72 15.98 4.00
CA PRO A 135 -30.96 17.10 4.51
C PRO A 135 -31.86 18.05 5.32
N ALA A 136 -31.39 18.44 6.50
CA ALA A 136 -32.04 19.40 7.36
C ALA A 136 -31.32 20.76 7.31
N ARG A 137 -32.07 21.85 7.20
CA ARG A 137 -31.56 23.22 7.15
C ARG A 137 -31.34 23.80 8.56
N ASP A 138 -32.19 23.43 9.47
CA ASP A 138 -32.24 23.86 10.86
C ASP A 138 -32.76 22.72 11.75
N VAL A 139 -32.67 22.91 13.06
CA VAL A 139 -33.06 21.90 14.05
C VAL A 139 -34.57 21.56 13.98
N ASP A 140 -35.42 22.55 13.69
CA ASP A 140 -36.87 22.30 13.61
C ASP A 140 -37.21 21.50 12.34
N HIS A 141 -36.50 21.73 11.26
CA HIS A 141 -36.59 20.89 10.07
C HIS A 141 -36.12 19.47 10.35
N ALA A 142 -35.01 19.31 11.07
CA ALA A 142 -34.52 18.00 11.49
C ALA A 142 -35.53 17.23 12.36
N ARG A 143 -36.17 17.91 13.32
CA ARG A 143 -37.26 17.35 14.14
C ARG A 143 -38.45 16.89 13.30
N ARG A 144 -38.87 17.67 12.29
CA ARG A 144 -39.96 17.26 11.39
C ARG A 144 -39.62 16.03 10.59
N ILE A 145 -38.39 15.95 10.04
CA ILE A 145 -37.92 14.77 9.31
C ILE A 145 -37.90 13.54 10.22
N ALA A 146 -37.35 13.69 11.44
CA ALA A 146 -37.24 12.59 12.40
C ALA A 146 -38.61 12.05 12.83
N ARG A 147 -39.56 12.93 13.07
CA ARG A 147 -40.95 12.52 13.35
C ARG A 147 -41.60 11.79 12.19
N GLY A 148 -41.27 12.19 10.94
CA GLY A 148 -41.73 11.48 9.74
C GLY A 148 -41.12 10.08 9.55
N TYR A 149 -39.87 9.87 10.00
CA TYR A 149 -39.24 8.55 10.00
C TYR A 149 -39.63 7.67 11.20
N GLY A 150 -40.03 8.30 12.30
CA GLY A 150 -40.18 7.68 13.62
C GLY A 150 -38.81 7.58 14.33
N TYR A 151 -38.76 8.10 15.57
CA TYR A 151 -37.60 7.94 16.44
C TYR A 151 -37.41 6.45 16.82
N PRO A 152 -36.16 5.98 17.02
CA PRO A 152 -34.90 6.70 16.95
C PRO A 152 -34.38 6.88 15.53
N VAL A 153 -33.58 7.95 15.32
CA VAL A 153 -32.93 8.28 14.04
C VAL A 153 -31.40 8.43 14.18
N VAL A 154 -30.71 8.60 13.06
CA VAL A 154 -29.30 8.97 13.01
C VAL A 154 -29.20 10.41 12.50
N VAL A 155 -28.32 11.19 13.11
CA VAL A 155 -27.98 12.55 12.69
C VAL A 155 -26.49 12.60 12.37
N LYS A 156 -26.15 13.11 11.17
CA LYS A 156 -24.75 13.14 10.71
C LYS A 156 -24.49 14.32 9.78
N PRO A 157 -23.24 14.82 9.68
CA PRO A 157 -22.90 15.79 8.64
C PRO A 157 -22.98 15.15 7.25
N SER A 158 -23.34 15.94 6.23
CA SER A 158 -23.37 15.47 4.83
C SER A 158 -21.98 15.13 4.29
N HIS A 159 -20.94 15.77 4.83
CA HIS A 159 -19.53 15.54 4.53
C HIS A 159 -18.79 15.32 5.84
N GLY A 160 -17.92 14.35 5.89
CA GLY A 160 -17.13 14.02 7.07
C GLY A 160 -16.61 12.58 7.02
N GLU A 161 -15.47 12.37 7.64
CA GLU A 161 -14.79 11.08 7.72
C GLU A 161 -14.72 10.60 9.17
N LYS A 162 -14.40 9.32 9.35
CA LYS A 162 -14.12 8.71 10.66
C LYS A 162 -15.27 8.85 11.68
N GLN A 163 -16.51 8.92 11.19
CA GLN A 163 -17.73 9.02 12.00
C GLN A 163 -17.81 10.26 12.92
N MET A 164 -17.02 11.32 12.65
CA MET A 164 -17.08 12.56 13.42
C MET A 164 -18.43 13.27 13.23
N GLY A 165 -19.05 13.72 14.33
CA GLY A 165 -20.35 14.39 14.33
C GLY A 165 -21.54 13.48 14.00
N VAL A 166 -21.36 12.15 14.09
CA VAL A 166 -22.43 11.17 13.87
C VAL A 166 -23.07 10.80 15.20
N SER A 167 -24.35 11.13 15.37
CA SER A 167 -25.18 10.77 16.53
C SER A 167 -26.15 9.66 16.14
N ILE A 168 -25.95 8.44 16.69
CA ILE A 168 -26.78 7.26 16.43
C ILE A 168 -27.80 7.09 17.56
N GLY A 169 -29.05 6.79 17.22
CA GLY A 169 -30.08 6.49 18.18
C GLY A 169 -30.60 7.75 18.89
N VAL A 170 -30.75 8.85 18.17
CA VAL A 170 -31.44 10.08 18.63
C VAL A 170 -32.91 9.75 18.87
N ARG A 171 -33.39 9.93 20.10
CA ARG A 171 -34.66 9.35 20.58
C ARG A 171 -35.82 10.31 20.60
N ASP A 172 -35.54 11.61 20.72
CA ASP A 172 -36.52 12.64 20.89
C ASP A 172 -36.03 14.01 20.38
N ASP A 173 -36.83 15.03 20.52
CA ASP A 173 -36.56 16.39 20.05
C ASP A 173 -35.44 17.10 20.83
N ASP A 174 -35.18 16.71 22.08
CA ASP A 174 -34.10 17.29 22.91
C ASP A 174 -32.76 16.67 22.52
N ASP A 175 -32.73 15.35 22.34
CA ASP A 175 -31.56 14.66 21.74
C ASP A 175 -31.24 15.21 20.34
N MET A 176 -32.27 15.52 19.54
CA MET A 176 -32.13 16.07 18.20
C MET A 176 -31.41 17.42 18.20
N ALA A 177 -31.70 18.31 19.15
CA ALA A 177 -31.05 19.61 19.20
C ALA A 177 -29.54 19.48 19.41
N ARG A 178 -29.12 18.64 20.36
CA ARG A 178 -27.68 18.36 20.60
C ARG A 178 -27.00 17.71 19.40
N ALA A 179 -27.62 16.67 18.86
CA ALA A 179 -27.07 15.93 17.70
C ALA A 179 -26.95 16.83 16.47
N PHE A 180 -27.90 17.75 16.26
CA PHE A 180 -27.86 18.69 15.15
C PHE A 180 -26.70 19.68 15.29
N ASP A 181 -26.50 20.25 16.50
CA ASP A 181 -25.43 21.20 16.76
C ASP A 181 -24.04 20.52 16.65
N GLU A 182 -23.87 19.29 17.16
CA GLU A 182 -22.67 18.50 17.01
C GLU A 182 -22.34 18.24 15.52
N ALA A 183 -23.32 17.79 14.74
CA ALA A 183 -23.13 17.52 13.31
C ALA A 183 -22.81 18.79 12.53
N ARG A 184 -23.44 19.93 12.87
CA ARG A 184 -23.21 21.21 12.23
C ARG A 184 -21.85 21.81 12.55
N ALA A 185 -21.35 21.61 13.77
CA ALA A 185 -20.02 22.09 14.19
C ALA A 185 -18.88 21.40 13.42
N ILE A 186 -19.05 20.12 13.08
CA ILE A 186 -18.06 19.32 12.34
C ILE A 186 -18.18 19.53 10.83
N GLY A 187 -19.42 19.54 10.30
CA GLY A 187 -19.69 19.64 8.87
C GLY A 187 -19.86 21.07 8.41
N LYS A 188 -19.08 21.49 7.40
CA LYS A 188 -19.27 22.79 6.71
C LYS A 188 -20.49 22.80 5.77
N GLY A 189 -21.37 21.80 5.86
CA GLY A 189 -22.49 21.58 4.94
C GLY A 189 -23.81 21.31 5.65
N LEU A 190 -24.67 20.60 4.94
CA LEU A 190 -25.97 20.20 5.44
C LEU A 190 -25.84 19.10 6.52
N VAL A 191 -26.74 19.12 7.49
CA VAL A 191 -26.94 18.02 8.44
C VAL A 191 -27.94 17.05 7.83
N LEU A 192 -27.63 15.75 7.86
CA LEU A 192 -28.50 14.69 7.38
C LEU A 192 -29.23 14.05 8.57
N VAL A 193 -30.53 13.89 8.45
CA VAL A 193 -31.32 13.02 9.32
C VAL A 193 -31.60 11.74 8.58
N GLU A 194 -31.21 10.62 9.14
CA GLU A 194 -31.26 9.30 8.51
C GLU A 194 -32.10 8.33 9.35
N ARG A 195 -32.89 7.52 8.65
CA ARG A 195 -33.64 6.44 9.29
C ARG A 195 -32.67 5.43 9.90
N LEU A 196 -32.86 5.10 11.18
CA LEU A 196 -32.04 4.10 11.85
C LEU A 196 -32.23 2.71 11.20
N VAL A 197 -31.14 2.10 10.77
CA VAL A 197 -31.12 0.71 10.32
C VAL A 197 -30.63 -0.15 11.48
N PRO A 198 -31.42 -1.14 11.93
CA PRO A 198 -31.02 -2.00 13.05
C PRO A 198 -29.91 -2.98 12.62
N GLY A 199 -29.11 -3.41 13.59
CA GLY A 199 -28.11 -4.45 13.38
C GLY A 199 -26.69 -4.01 13.69
N TYR A 200 -25.74 -4.73 13.14
CA TYR A 200 -24.31 -4.49 13.27
C TYR A 200 -23.69 -4.09 11.93
N GLU A 201 -22.55 -3.44 11.99
CA GLU A 201 -21.82 -3.00 10.82
C GLU A 201 -20.85 -4.09 10.32
N CYS A 202 -20.96 -4.40 9.03
CA CYS A 202 -19.97 -5.19 8.30
C CYS A 202 -19.26 -4.32 7.26
N ARG A 203 -17.93 -4.34 7.23
CA ARG A 203 -17.14 -3.79 6.15
C ARG A 203 -17.01 -4.85 5.07
N LEU A 204 -17.67 -4.64 3.93
CA LEU A 204 -17.52 -5.46 2.73
C LEU A 204 -16.41 -4.88 1.88
N PHE A 205 -15.40 -5.67 1.56
CA PHE A 205 -14.25 -5.24 0.77
C PHE A 205 -14.30 -5.86 -0.62
N VAL A 206 -14.36 -5.00 -1.63
CA VAL A 206 -14.48 -5.40 -3.04
C VAL A 206 -13.23 -5.00 -3.79
N VAL A 207 -12.66 -5.93 -4.54
CA VAL A 207 -11.50 -5.73 -5.41
C VAL A 207 -11.80 -6.33 -6.79
N GLY A 208 -11.57 -5.58 -7.87
CA GLY A 208 -11.82 -6.05 -9.23
C GLY A 208 -13.26 -6.52 -9.45
N GLY A 209 -14.23 -5.87 -8.81
CA GLY A 209 -15.64 -6.27 -8.87
C GLY A 209 -16.00 -7.55 -8.10
N ARG A 210 -15.08 -8.13 -7.30
CA ARG A 210 -15.29 -9.34 -6.49
C ARG A 210 -15.26 -8.99 -5.00
N LEU A 211 -16.23 -9.49 -4.24
CA LEU A 211 -16.19 -9.41 -2.78
C LEU A 211 -15.13 -10.37 -2.25
N VAL A 212 -14.04 -9.83 -1.68
CA VAL A 212 -12.87 -10.60 -1.24
C VAL A 212 -12.75 -10.76 0.27
N SER A 213 -13.42 -9.89 1.05
CA SER A 213 -13.44 -9.95 2.51
C SER A 213 -14.71 -9.28 3.04
N ALA A 214 -15.21 -9.78 4.18
CA ALA A 214 -16.33 -9.20 4.90
C ALA A 214 -16.02 -9.21 6.41
N ALA A 215 -15.70 -8.05 6.96
CA ALA A 215 -15.28 -7.90 8.34
C ALA A 215 -16.40 -7.31 9.20
N ARG A 216 -16.99 -8.11 10.08
CA ARG A 216 -17.90 -7.64 11.11
C ARG A 216 -17.12 -6.81 12.13
N ARG A 217 -17.62 -5.62 12.43
CA ARG A 217 -17.01 -4.71 13.39
C ARG A 217 -17.62 -4.88 14.78
N HIS A 218 -16.75 -4.95 15.78
CA HIS A 218 -17.12 -4.98 17.18
C HIS A 218 -16.56 -3.74 17.89
N PRO A 219 -17.39 -2.98 18.65
CA PRO A 219 -16.87 -1.89 19.44
C PRO A 219 -15.94 -2.41 20.51
N ALA A 220 -14.99 -1.57 20.94
CA ALA A 220 -14.16 -1.89 22.08
C ALA A 220 -15.05 -2.14 23.32
N ALA A 221 -14.85 -3.26 23.98
CA ALA A 221 -15.60 -3.66 25.16
C ALA A 221 -14.73 -4.48 26.11
N VAL A 222 -15.11 -4.49 27.40
CA VAL A 222 -14.56 -5.40 28.40
C VAL A 222 -15.69 -6.22 29.04
N VAL A 223 -15.33 -7.36 29.59
CA VAL A 223 -16.27 -8.22 30.32
C VAL A 223 -15.92 -8.16 31.80
N GLY A 224 -16.89 -7.82 32.63
CA GLY A 224 -16.72 -7.79 34.06
C GLY A 224 -16.33 -9.15 34.62
N ASP A 225 -15.42 -9.16 35.60
CA ASP A 225 -14.99 -10.32 36.36
C ASP A 225 -15.48 -10.31 37.82
N GLY A 226 -16.18 -9.22 38.21
CA GLY A 226 -16.66 -9.02 39.57
C GLY A 226 -15.57 -8.60 40.57
N ARG A 227 -14.37 -8.28 40.13
CA ARG A 227 -13.21 -7.95 40.99
C ARG A 227 -12.43 -6.73 40.52
N SER A 228 -12.20 -6.62 39.23
CA SER A 228 -11.36 -5.58 38.63
C SER A 228 -12.19 -4.34 38.28
N SER A 229 -11.62 -3.17 38.47
CA SER A 229 -12.20 -1.93 37.95
C SER A 229 -12.18 -1.91 36.43
N ILE A 230 -12.99 -1.07 35.80
CA ILE A 230 -13.00 -0.90 34.35
C ILE A 230 -11.62 -0.45 33.84
N ASP A 231 -10.92 0.45 34.54
CA ASP A 231 -9.55 0.84 34.17
C ASP A 231 -8.60 -0.36 34.16
N ALA A 232 -8.65 -1.21 35.20
CA ALA A 232 -7.80 -2.41 35.23
C ALA A 232 -8.15 -3.42 34.11
N LEU A 233 -9.42 -3.55 33.76
CA LEU A 233 -9.85 -4.38 32.62
C LEU A 233 -9.39 -3.81 31.28
N ILE A 234 -9.38 -2.48 31.12
CA ILE A 234 -8.83 -1.82 29.92
C ILE A 234 -7.33 -2.01 29.82
N ASP A 235 -6.59 -1.87 30.94
CA ASP A 235 -5.16 -2.10 30.97
C ASP A 235 -4.81 -3.56 30.59
N ALA A 236 -5.57 -4.52 31.10
CA ALA A 236 -5.45 -5.92 30.69
C ALA A 236 -5.77 -6.15 29.21
N LEU A 237 -6.81 -5.49 28.68
CA LEU A 237 -7.14 -5.53 27.26
C LEU A 237 -6.02 -4.92 26.39
N ASN A 238 -5.42 -3.82 26.84
CA ASN A 238 -4.33 -3.14 26.15
C ASN A 238 -2.98 -3.88 26.24
N ALA A 239 -2.84 -4.81 27.17
CA ALA A 239 -1.68 -5.69 27.28
C ALA A 239 -1.63 -6.79 26.19
N ASP A 240 -2.69 -6.96 25.38
CA ASP A 240 -2.66 -7.83 24.21
C ASP A 240 -1.52 -7.40 23.26
N PRO A 241 -0.54 -8.28 22.95
CA PRO A 241 0.62 -7.93 22.12
C PRO A 241 0.25 -7.46 20.70
N ARG A 242 -0.96 -7.77 20.23
CA ARG A 242 -1.48 -7.27 18.93
C ARG A 242 -1.89 -5.80 19.00
N ARG A 243 -2.01 -5.20 20.20
CA ARG A 243 -2.39 -3.81 20.40
C ARG A 243 -1.17 -2.91 20.54
N GLY A 244 -1.16 -1.84 19.74
CA GLY A 244 -0.07 -0.86 19.79
C GLY A 244 -0.28 0.28 18.81
N VAL A 245 0.72 1.17 18.77
CA VAL A 245 0.73 2.32 17.87
C VAL A 245 1.73 2.06 16.76
N GLY A 246 1.27 2.11 15.52
CA GLY A 246 2.12 1.93 14.33
C GLY A 246 1.65 0.81 13.41
N PRO A 247 2.35 0.61 12.28
CA PRO A 247 1.96 -0.33 11.24
C PRO A 247 2.15 -1.80 11.61
N ASP A 248 2.94 -2.09 12.64
CA ASP A 248 3.28 -3.46 13.06
C ASP A 248 2.21 -4.08 13.98
N TYR A 249 1.22 -3.29 14.39
CA TYR A 249 0.15 -3.76 15.27
C TYR A 249 -1.17 -3.91 14.53
N GLU A 250 -1.87 -5.01 14.78
CA GLU A 250 -3.21 -5.27 14.21
C GLU A 250 -4.28 -4.37 14.84
N LEU A 251 -4.19 -4.17 16.15
CA LEU A 251 -5.18 -3.48 16.96
C LEU A 251 -4.61 -2.20 17.57
N VAL A 252 -5.50 -1.24 17.80
CA VAL A 252 -5.16 0.03 18.46
C VAL A 252 -5.55 -0.06 19.94
N PRO A 253 -4.74 0.46 20.88
CA PRO A 253 -5.11 0.51 22.29
C PRO A 253 -6.35 1.38 22.53
N VAL A 254 -7.17 0.98 23.49
CA VAL A 254 -8.27 1.79 24.01
C VAL A 254 -7.68 2.90 24.88
N ARG A 255 -8.00 4.15 24.56
CA ARG A 255 -7.49 5.32 25.29
C ARG A 255 -8.36 5.64 26.49
N HIS A 256 -7.75 6.16 27.56
CA HIS A 256 -8.44 6.75 28.70
C HIS A 256 -8.69 8.25 28.42
N ASP A 257 -9.81 8.56 27.82
CA ASP A 257 -10.20 9.90 27.36
C ASP A 257 -11.66 10.23 27.70
N ALA A 258 -12.09 11.44 27.36
CA ALA A 258 -13.44 11.92 27.64
C ALA A 258 -14.53 11.10 26.91
N ASP A 259 -14.24 10.53 25.72
CA ASP A 259 -15.20 9.68 25.00
C ASP A 259 -15.47 8.38 25.76
N LEU A 260 -14.45 7.82 26.45
CA LEU A 260 -14.60 6.68 27.33
C LEU A 260 -15.51 7.04 28.53
N ASP A 261 -15.25 8.19 29.15
CA ASP A 261 -16.02 8.64 30.31
C ASP A 261 -17.51 8.86 29.97
N ASP A 262 -17.79 9.50 28.83
CA ASP A 262 -19.17 9.67 28.34
C ASP A 262 -19.86 8.33 28.09
N MET A 263 -19.13 7.38 27.46
CA MET A 263 -19.68 6.07 27.16
C MET A 263 -19.98 5.25 28.43
N LEU A 264 -19.12 5.33 29.44
CA LEU A 264 -19.34 4.69 30.73
C LEU A 264 -20.52 5.36 31.50
N HIS A 265 -20.55 6.69 31.50
CA HIS A 265 -21.64 7.44 32.18
C HIS A 265 -23.01 7.06 31.59
N ARG A 266 -23.17 6.91 30.30
CA ARG A 266 -24.39 6.44 29.62
C ARG A 266 -24.85 5.06 30.08
N GLN A 267 -23.92 4.23 30.60
CA GLN A 267 -24.20 2.90 31.16
C GLN A 267 -24.34 2.90 32.71
N GLY A 268 -24.31 4.09 33.32
CA GLY A 268 -24.35 4.26 34.78
C GLY A 268 -23.07 3.78 35.47
N LEU A 269 -21.92 3.89 34.77
CA LEU A 269 -20.61 3.40 35.22
C LEU A 269 -19.57 4.53 35.23
N THR A 270 -18.51 4.32 35.97
CA THR A 270 -17.28 5.12 35.98
C THR A 270 -16.07 4.21 35.76
N ARG A 271 -14.92 4.77 35.53
CA ARG A 271 -13.66 4.00 35.37
C ARG A 271 -13.33 3.11 36.56
N THR A 272 -13.70 3.56 37.77
CA THR A 272 -13.46 2.81 39.01
C THR A 272 -14.56 1.79 39.31
N SER A 273 -15.65 1.76 38.55
CA SER A 273 -16.72 0.77 38.74
C SER A 273 -16.19 -0.65 38.51
N VAL A 274 -16.67 -1.59 39.36
CA VAL A 274 -16.39 -3.03 39.23
C VAL A 274 -17.62 -3.71 38.61
N PRO A 275 -17.60 -4.06 37.32
CA PRO A 275 -18.75 -4.70 36.69
C PRO A 275 -18.95 -6.14 37.19
N ALA A 276 -20.21 -6.56 37.33
CA ALA A 276 -20.54 -7.93 37.72
C ALA A 276 -19.94 -8.95 36.70
N PRO A 277 -19.65 -10.19 37.15
CA PRO A 277 -19.15 -11.24 36.28
C PRO A 277 -20.05 -11.43 35.06
N GLY A 278 -19.44 -11.47 33.86
CA GLY A 278 -20.14 -11.62 32.59
C GLY A 278 -20.83 -10.35 32.06
N ARG A 279 -20.83 -9.25 32.81
CA ARG A 279 -21.38 -7.98 32.31
C ARG A 279 -20.51 -7.42 31.20
N HIS A 280 -21.09 -7.29 29.99
CA HIS A 280 -20.46 -6.59 28.89
C HIS A 280 -20.53 -5.07 29.10
N VAL A 281 -19.38 -4.41 29.07
CA VAL A 281 -19.25 -2.96 29.16
C VAL A 281 -18.65 -2.45 27.85
N VAL A 282 -19.46 -1.71 27.09
CA VAL A 282 -19.01 -1.08 25.83
C VAL A 282 -18.19 0.16 26.16
N LEU A 283 -16.98 0.27 25.62
CA LEU A 283 -16.03 1.34 25.90
C LEU A 283 -16.07 2.47 24.88
N ARG A 284 -16.58 2.18 23.68
CA ARG A 284 -16.62 3.13 22.57
C ARG A 284 -17.96 3.01 21.83
N ARG A 285 -18.47 4.15 21.38
CA ARG A 285 -19.68 4.19 20.54
C ARG A 285 -19.43 3.59 19.16
N HIS A 286 -18.23 3.85 18.62
CA HIS A 286 -17.85 3.46 17.27
C HIS A 286 -17.09 2.13 17.28
N ALA A 287 -17.51 1.21 16.41
CA ALA A 287 -16.89 -0.12 16.26
C ALA A 287 -15.67 -0.10 15.31
N THR A 288 -15.03 1.06 15.11
CA THR A 288 -13.93 1.19 14.16
C THR A 288 -12.58 0.87 14.81
N PRO A 289 -11.64 0.20 14.09
CA PRO A 289 -10.33 -0.16 14.61
C PRO A 289 -9.54 1.00 15.23
N PRO A 290 -9.54 2.24 14.68
CA PRO A 290 -8.85 3.38 15.30
C PRO A 290 -9.32 3.73 16.72
N HIS A 291 -10.51 3.31 17.11
CA HIS A 291 -11.06 3.53 18.45
C HIS A 291 -10.93 2.29 19.37
N GLY A 292 -10.05 1.35 19.02
CA GLY A 292 -9.81 0.14 19.80
C GLY A 292 -10.79 -0.99 19.53
N GLY A 293 -11.72 -0.82 18.57
CA GLY A 293 -12.61 -1.89 18.10
C GLY A 293 -11.85 -3.04 17.45
N THR A 294 -12.52 -4.19 17.36
CA THR A 294 -12.01 -5.39 16.70
C THR A 294 -12.83 -5.75 15.48
N THR A 295 -12.30 -6.62 14.63
CA THR A 295 -12.98 -7.15 13.46
C THR A 295 -12.98 -8.66 13.46
N GLU A 296 -14.05 -9.25 12.96
CA GLU A 296 -14.22 -10.68 12.75
C GLU A 296 -14.48 -10.92 11.25
N GLU A 297 -13.61 -11.69 10.60
CA GLU A 297 -13.84 -12.08 9.21
C GLU A 297 -15.06 -13.00 9.10
N CYS A 298 -15.96 -12.70 8.17
CA CYS A 298 -17.22 -13.44 8.00
C CYS A 298 -17.60 -13.68 6.53
N ILE A 299 -16.63 -13.64 5.61
CA ILE A 299 -16.84 -13.80 4.16
C ILE A 299 -17.60 -15.08 3.80
N ASP A 300 -17.33 -16.16 4.51
CA ASP A 300 -17.95 -17.48 4.26
C ASP A 300 -19.44 -17.50 4.63
N ARG A 301 -19.87 -16.60 5.51
CA ARG A 301 -21.26 -16.47 5.96
C ARG A 301 -22.09 -15.48 5.14
N VAL A 302 -21.44 -14.72 4.23
CA VAL A 302 -22.12 -13.66 3.46
C VAL A 302 -23.13 -14.27 2.51
N HIS A 303 -24.41 -13.88 2.68
CA HIS A 303 -25.50 -14.31 1.80
C HIS A 303 -25.23 -13.92 0.33
N PRO A 304 -25.61 -14.77 -0.65
CA PRO A 304 -25.42 -14.48 -2.08
C PRO A 304 -25.98 -13.12 -2.53
N ASP A 305 -27.15 -12.70 -2.03
CA ASP A 305 -27.73 -11.39 -2.36
C ASP A 305 -26.87 -10.21 -1.86
N VAL A 306 -26.25 -10.35 -0.68
CA VAL A 306 -25.34 -9.33 -0.13
C VAL A 306 -24.05 -9.28 -0.95
N ARG A 307 -23.53 -10.43 -1.35
CA ARG A 307 -22.38 -10.54 -2.25
C ARG A 307 -22.67 -9.90 -3.61
N ALA A 308 -23.80 -10.25 -4.23
CA ALA A 308 -24.23 -9.67 -5.51
C ALA A 308 -24.44 -8.15 -5.42
N MET A 309 -25.04 -7.66 -4.33
CA MET A 309 -25.21 -6.24 -4.04
C MET A 309 -23.84 -5.53 -4.02
N ALA A 310 -22.89 -6.02 -3.23
CA ALA A 310 -21.56 -5.40 -3.10
C ALA A 310 -20.82 -5.32 -4.44
N GLN A 311 -20.84 -6.38 -5.22
CA GLN A 311 -20.26 -6.45 -6.55
C GLN A 311 -20.95 -5.52 -7.55
N THR A 312 -22.28 -5.38 -7.45
CA THR A 312 -23.05 -4.47 -8.31
C THR A 312 -22.72 -3.01 -7.98
N ILE A 313 -22.52 -2.66 -6.71
CA ILE A 313 -22.10 -1.31 -6.28
C ILE A 313 -20.75 -0.96 -6.93
N ALA A 314 -19.77 -1.86 -6.89
CA ALA A 314 -18.46 -1.63 -7.49
C ALA A 314 -18.57 -1.33 -9.01
N ARG A 315 -19.34 -2.13 -9.73
CA ARG A 315 -19.58 -1.92 -11.16
C ARG A 315 -20.33 -0.62 -11.45
N ALA A 316 -21.35 -0.29 -10.64
CA ALA A 316 -22.15 0.93 -10.82
C ALA A 316 -21.32 2.20 -10.58
N LEU A 317 -20.42 2.17 -9.63
CA LEU A 317 -19.51 3.26 -9.32
C LEU A 317 -18.25 3.26 -10.22
N LYS A 318 -17.98 2.19 -10.96
CA LYS A 318 -16.74 2.01 -11.75
C LYS A 318 -15.49 2.20 -10.89
N VAL A 319 -15.47 1.62 -9.71
CA VAL A 319 -14.36 1.64 -8.75
C VAL A 319 -13.88 0.21 -8.55
N GLN A 320 -12.57 0.01 -8.63
CA GLN A 320 -11.96 -1.32 -8.54
C GLN A 320 -11.69 -1.75 -7.10
N VAL A 321 -11.34 -0.78 -6.23
CA VAL A 321 -11.06 -1.06 -4.83
C VAL A 321 -11.97 -0.21 -3.95
N LEU A 322 -12.90 -0.84 -3.25
CA LEU A 322 -13.81 -0.13 -2.37
C LEU A 322 -14.18 -0.92 -1.11
N GLY A 323 -14.44 -0.17 -0.04
CA GLY A 323 -15.03 -0.68 1.19
C GLY A 323 -16.46 -0.19 1.34
N ILE A 324 -17.40 -1.11 1.53
CA ILE A 324 -18.82 -0.80 1.72
C ILE A 324 -19.15 -1.02 3.18
N ASP A 325 -19.67 -0.01 3.85
CA ASP A 325 -20.19 -0.13 5.20
C ASP A 325 -21.67 -0.56 5.11
N TYR A 326 -21.92 -1.80 5.45
CA TYR A 326 -23.21 -2.45 5.36
C TYR A 326 -23.76 -2.77 6.76
N LEU A 327 -24.98 -2.35 7.02
CA LEU A 327 -25.72 -2.60 8.25
C LEU A 327 -26.68 -3.76 8.04
N SER A 328 -26.68 -4.74 8.95
CA SER A 328 -27.60 -5.86 8.93
C SER A 328 -27.77 -6.47 10.33
N THR A 329 -28.93 -7.03 10.59
CA THR A 329 -29.15 -7.88 11.77
C THR A 329 -28.55 -9.27 11.60
N ASP A 330 -28.39 -9.74 10.34
CA ASP A 330 -27.79 -11.02 10.01
C ASP A 330 -27.19 -11.00 8.59
N ILE A 331 -25.87 -11.10 8.49
CA ILE A 331 -25.13 -11.12 7.21
C ILE A 331 -25.40 -12.40 6.39
N ALA A 332 -25.83 -13.48 7.06
CA ALA A 332 -26.14 -14.76 6.44
C ALA A 332 -27.55 -14.83 5.81
N ARG A 333 -28.31 -13.74 5.91
CA ARG A 333 -29.65 -13.62 5.32
C ARG A 333 -29.70 -12.54 4.25
N SER A 334 -30.63 -12.68 3.31
CA SER A 334 -30.85 -11.66 2.28
C SER A 334 -31.21 -10.32 2.90
N TRP A 335 -30.57 -9.23 2.39
CA TRP A 335 -30.92 -7.87 2.79
C TRP A 335 -32.39 -7.52 2.52
N ARG A 336 -33.03 -8.22 1.56
CA ARG A 336 -34.46 -8.09 1.24
C ARG A 336 -35.36 -8.60 2.36
N GLU A 337 -34.87 -9.57 3.12
CA GLU A 337 -35.60 -10.17 4.23
C GLU A 337 -35.38 -9.45 5.56
N VAL A 338 -34.12 -9.10 5.84
CA VAL A 338 -33.72 -8.52 7.13
C VAL A 338 -33.70 -6.98 7.15
N GLY A 339 -33.91 -6.33 6.00
CA GLY A 339 -33.93 -4.85 5.91
C GLY A 339 -32.54 -4.22 6.02
N GLY A 340 -31.47 -4.92 5.64
CA GLY A 340 -30.11 -4.40 5.65
C GLY A 340 -29.91 -3.24 4.67
N ALA A 341 -28.96 -2.32 4.96
CA ALA A 341 -28.67 -1.18 4.10
C ALA A 341 -27.19 -0.78 4.07
N VAL A 342 -26.78 -0.21 2.94
CA VAL A 342 -25.47 0.41 2.74
C VAL A 342 -25.50 1.83 3.31
N CYS A 343 -24.67 2.10 4.30
CA CYS A 343 -24.60 3.40 4.96
C CYS A 343 -23.46 4.28 4.47
N ASP A 344 -22.41 3.69 3.92
CA ASP A 344 -21.28 4.42 3.33
C ASP A 344 -20.51 3.56 2.31
N VAL A 345 -19.83 4.24 1.37
CA VAL A 345 -18.91 3.61 0.43
C VAL A 345 -17.60 4.39 0.46
N ASN A 346 -16.52 3.68 0.75
CA ASN A 346 -15.19 4.24 0.94
C ASN A 346 -14.27 3.83 -0.21
N LEU A 347 -13.60 4.80 -0.83
CA LEU A 347 -12.72 4.63 -1.99
C LEU A 347 -11.31 4.19 -1.61
N THR A 348 -10.84 4.62 -0.44
CA THR A 348 -9.55 4.22 0.11
C THR A 348 -9.79 3.52 1.44
N PRO A 349 -10.40 2.31 1.41
CA PRO A 349 -10.71 1.59 2.62
C PRO A 349 -9.44 1.19 3.38
N GLY A 350 -9.46 1.32 4.71
CA GLY A 350 -8.36 0.82 5.52
C GLY A 350 -8.18 -0.69 5.33
N LEU A 351 -6.96 -1.13 5.07
CA LEU A 351 -6.66 -2.54 4.74
C LEU A 351 -6.53 -3.45 5.95
N ARG A 352 -6.28 -2.91 7.15
CA ARG A 352 -6.12 -3.71 8.38
C ARG A 352 -7.24 -4.73 8.64
N PRO A 353 -8.53 -4.38 8.50
CA PRO A 353 -9.62 -5.34 8.73
C PRO A 353 -9.61 -6.53 7.78
N HIS A 354 -8.96 -6.40 6.65
CA HIS A 354 -8.94 -7.37 5.55
C HIS A 354 -7.63 -8.16 5.47
N GLY A 355 -6.65 -7.80 6.32
CA GLY A 355 -5.36 -8.46 6.42
C GLY A 355 -4.59 -8.53 5.11
N HIS A 356 -3.76 -9.56 4.98
CA HIS A 356 -2.97 -9.78 3.75
C HIS A 356 -3.83 -10.20 2.55
N LEU A 357 -4.96 -10.90 2.76
CA LEU A 357 -5.85 -11.34 1.67
C LEU A 357 -6.39 -10.16 0.85
N GLY A 358 -6.73 -9.05 1.51
CA GLY A 358 -7.18 -7.85 0.82
C GLY A 358 -6.09 -7.23 -0.06
N VAL A 359 -4.85 -7.19 0.45
CA VAL A 359 -3.70 -6.66 -0.29
C VAL A 359 -3.33 -7.58 -1.45
N ASP A 360 -3.31 -8.89 -1.23
CA ASP A 360 -3.00 -9.87 -2.28
C ASP A 360 -4.01 -9.78 -3.44
N ALA A 361 -5.29 -9.61 -3.14
CA ALA A 361 -6.31 -9.39 -4.16
C ALA A 361 -6.09 -8.08 -4.95
N MET A 362 -5.62 -7.00 -4.29
CA MET A 362 -5.24 -5.77 -4.98
C MET A 362 -4.02 -5.96 -5.88
N LEU A 363 -2.99 -6.65 -5.40
CA LEU A 363 -1.80 -6.94 -6.22
C LEU A 363 -2.12 -7.87 -7.38
N GLU A 364 -3.04 -8.83 -7.20
CA GLU A 364 -3.50 -9.69 -8.29
C GLU A 364 -4.32 -8.93 -9.33
N LEU A 365 -5.10 -7.92 -8.91
CA LEU A 365 -5.79 -7.02 -9.83
C LEU A 365 -4.82 -6.20 -10.69
N LEU A 366 -3.74 -5.68 -10.08
CA LEU A 366 -2.75 -4.83 -10.75
C LEU A 366 -1.75 -5.66 -11.57
N PHE A 367 -1.38 -6.81 -11.08
CA PHE A 367 -0.39 -7.73 -11.67
C PHE A 367 -0.96 -9.14 -11.70
N PRO A 368 -1.83 -9.43 -12.70
CA PRO A 368 -2.45 -10.75 -12.80
C PRO A 368 -1.43 -11.85 -13.10
N ASP A 369 -1.83 -13.10 -12.85
CA ASP A 369 -1.07 -14.32 -13.14
C ASP A 369 0.33 -14.34 -12.48
N GLY A 370 0.43 -13.77 -11.28
CA GLY A 370 1.69 -13.72 -10.53
C GLY A 370 2.71 -12.72 -11.05
N GLY A 371 2.36 -11.87 -12.03
CA GLY A 371 3.26 -10.87 -12.60
C GLY A 371 3.93 -9.99 -11.55
N ASP A 372 5.21 -9.67 -11.75
CA ASP A 372 6.00 -8.83 -10.86
C ASP A 372 6.09 -7.36 -11.31
N GLY A 373 5.43 -7.01 -12.43
CA GLY A 373 5.37 -5.63 -12.95
C GLY A 373 6.71 -5.08 -13.41
N ARG A 374 7.69 -5.93 -13.71
CA ARG A 374 9.01 -5.51 -14.17
C ARG A 374 9.09 -5.48 -15.67
N ILE A 375 9.78 -4.47 -16.19
CA ILE A 375 10.20 -4.43 -17.59
C ILE A 375 11.60 -5.05 -17.73
N PRO A 376 11.93 -5.65 -18.87
CA PRO A 376 13.27 -6.17 -19.15
C PRO A 376 14.35 -5.12 -18.90
N THR A 377 15.40 -5.52 -18.20
CA THR A 377 16.52 -4.66 -17.84
C THR A 377 17.83 -5.24 -18.35
N ILE A 378 18.53 -4.48 -19.19
CA ILE A 378 19.82 -4.84 -19.77
C ILE A 378 20.90 -3.93 -19.18
N ALA A 379 21.94 -4.52 -18.60
CA ALA A 379 23.08 -3.80 -18.06
C ALA A 379 24.35 -4.11 -18.89
N LEU A 380 25.06 -3.07 -19.32
CA LEU A 380 26.32 -3.18 -20.04
C LEU A 380 27.40 -2.50 -19.19
N VAL A 381 28.50 -3.21 -19.00
CA VAL A 381 29.64 -2.76 -18.18
C VAL A 381 30.95 -2.89 -18.94
N GLY A 382 31.68 -1.82 -19.02
CA GLY A 382 32.99 -1.78 -19.67
C GLY A 382 33.22 -0.53 -20.51
N ALA A 383 34.40 -0.47 -21.16
CA ALA A 383 34.83 0.72 -21.91
C ALA A 383 33.92 1.08 -23.09
N ASN A 384 33.25 0.09 -23.70
CA ASN A 384 32.35 0.29 -24.84
C ASN A 384 30.88 0.28 -24.45
N ALA A 385 30.56 0.24 -23.17
CA ALA A 385 29.19 0.11 -22.68
C ALA A 385 28.24 1.18 -23.28
N VAL A 386 28.70 2.43 -23.40
CA VAL A 386 27.92 3.54 -23.99
C VAL A 386 27.63 3.30 -25.47
N THR A 387 28.65 2.91 -26.26
CA THR A 387 28.49 2.64 -27.68
C THR A 387 27.58 1.45 -27.92
N ARG A 388 27.79 0.36 -27.17
CA ARG A 388 26.96 -0.84 -27.26
C ARG A 388 25.52 -0.57 -26.80
N SER A 389 25.31 0.24 -25.78
CA SER A 389 23.93 0.58 -25.32
C SER A 389 23.11 1.28 -26.39
N ARG A 390 23.74 2.14 -27.20
CA ARG A 390 23.09 2.79 -28.35
C ARG A 390 22.73 1.81 -29.45
N HIS A 391 23.63 0.84 -29.70
CA HIS A 391 23.35 -0.22 -30.65
C HIS A 391 22.18 -1.10 -30.19
N VAL A 392 22.20 -1.52 -28.93
CA VAL A 392 21.08 -2.25 -28.28
C VAL A 392 19.77 -1.48 -28.40
N GLU A 393 19.76 -0.17 -28.08
CA GLU A 393 18.58 0.67 -28.26
C GLU A 393 18.07 0.65 -29.69
N THR A 394 18.96 0.76 -30.68
CA THR A 394 18.61 0.73 -32.12
C THR A 394 17.92 -0.59 -32.48
N LEU A 395 18.47 -1.72 -32.04
CA LEU A 395 17.89 -3.04 -32.31
C LEU A 395 16.55 -3.24 -31.65
N LEU A 396 16.43 -2.88 -30.36
CA LEU A 396 15.17 -2.97 -29.62
C LEU A 396 14.08 -2.08 -30.21
N THR A 397 14.46 -0.86 -30.63
CA THR A 397 13.54 0.05 -31.30
C THR A 397 13.08 -0.50 -32.64
N ALA A 398 13.96 -1.16 -33.41
CA ALA A 398 13.58 -1.85 -34.64
C ALA A 398 12.59 -3.00 -34.41
N CYS A 399 12.61 -3.62 -33.20
CA CYS A 399 11.63 -4.61 -32.75
C CYS A 399 10.35 -3.97 -32.15
N GLY A 400 10.17 -2.66 -32.25
CA GLY A 400 8.98 -1.96 -31.76
C GLY A 400 8.99 -1.62 -30.28
N ARG A 401 10.14 -1.75 -29.58
CA ARG A 401 10.26 -1.43 -28.16
C ARG A 401 10.54 0.05 -27.93
N THR A 402 10.00 0.58 -26.84
CA THR A 402 10.30 1.93 -26.34
C THR A 402 11.36 1.85 -25.26
N VAL A 403 12.60 2.14 -25.65
CA VAL A 403 13.75 1.96 -24.79
C VAL A 403 14.01 3.17 -23.90
N GLY A 404 14.09 2.94 -22.59
CA GLY A 404 14.68 3.86 -21.63
C GLY A 404 16.19 3.58 -21.51
N ARG A 405 17.05 4.52 -21.92
CA ARG A 405 18.50 4.32 -21.90
C ARG A 405 19.18 5.29 -20.94
N VAL A 406 20.09 4.73 -20.13
CA VAL A 406 20.90 5.45 -19.15
C VAL A 406 22.37 5.31 -19.51
N GLU A 407 23.03 6.45 -19.67
CA GLU A 407 24.48 6.59 -19.84
C GLU A 407 25.03 7.47 -18.69
N PRO A 408 26.34 7.47 -18.43
CA PRO A 408 26.94 8.39 -17.48
C PRO A 408 26.51 9.84 -17.77
N GLY A 409 25.81 10.46 -16.80
CA GLY A 409 25.33 11.83 -16.89
C GLY A 409 24.15 12.08 -17.84
N ARG A 410 23.55 11.04 -18.44
CA ARG A 410 22.44 11.19 -19.42
C ARG A 410 21.40 10.09 -19.30
N VAL A 411 20.14 10.52 -19.30
CA VAL A 411 18.97 9.63 -19.39
C VAL A 411 18.19 10.00 -20.64
N SER A 412 17.75 9.01 -21.43
CA SER A 412 16.94 9.21 -22.64
C SER A 412 15.81 8.19 -22.72
N VAL A 413 14.75 8.54 -23.43
CA VAL A 413 13.63 7.65 -23.76
C VAL A 413 13.35 7.77 -25.25
N ALA A 414 13.26 6.63 -25.96
CA ALA A 414 13.08 6.57 -27.41
C ALA A 414 14.10 7.46 -28.17
N GLY A 415 15.37 7.44 -27.73
CA GLY A 415 16.46 8.26 -28.30
C GLY A 415 16.46 9.73 -27.88
N ALA A 416 15.38 10.27 -27.35
CA ALA A 416 15.29 11.65 -26.91
C ALA A 416 15.80 11.82 -25.46
N PRO A 417 16.71 12.79 -25.16
CA PRO A 417 17.17 13.03 -23.82
C PRO A 417 16.05 13.59 -22.93
N LEU A 418 15.96 13.10 -21.70
CA LEU A 418 15.14 13.71 -20.68
C LEU A 418 15.83 14.98 -20.19
N THR A 419 15.33 16.14 -20.60
CA THR A 419 15.92 17.44 -20.26
C THR A 419 14.99 18.20 -19.33
N PRO A 420 15.33 18.31 -18.04
CA PRO A 420 14.53 19.08 -17.09
C PRO A 420 14.67 20.58 -17.37
N PRO A 421 13.71 21.41 -16.91
CA PRO A 421 13.84 22.87 -17.02
C PRO A 421 15.05 23.38 -16.26
N ALA A 422 15.55 24.55 -16.65
CA ALA A 422 16.70 25.17 -16.00
C ALA A 422 16.48 25.34 -14.49
N GLY A 423 17.46 24.89 -13.70
CA GLY A 423 17.42 24.92 -12.23
C GLY A 423 16.74 23.72 -11.57
N ALA A 424 16.15 22.82 -12.33
CA ALA A 424 15.70 21.54 -11.80
C ALA A 424 16.86 20.53 -11.75
N PRO A 425 16.85 19.55 -10.82
CA PRO A 425 17.86 18.50 -10.77
C PRO A 425 17.81 17.65 -12.04
N PRO A 426 18.94 17.08 -12.47
CA PRO A 426 18.97 16.14 -13.60
C PRO A 426 18.10 14.90 -13.29
N PRO A 427 17.53 14.24 -14.31
CA PRO A 427 16.79 13.00 -14.12
C PRO A 427 17.68 11.94 -13.45
N ALA A 428 17.14 11.28 -12.43
CA ALA A 428 17.81 10.13 -11.83
C ALA A 428 17.85 8.97 -12.85
N PRO A 429 18.86 8.08 -12.77
CA PRO A 429 18.89 6.87 -13.60
C PRO A 429 17.62 6.01 -13.52
N THR A 430 16.92 6.04 -12.39
CA THR A 430 15.65 5.34 -12.18
C THR A 430 14.47 5.94 -12.93
N ALA A 431 14.62 7.13 -13.51
CA ALA A 431 13.55 7.81 -14.27
C ALA A 431 13.03 6.96 -15.45
N VAL A 432 13.84 6.07 -15.99
CA VAL A 432 13.40 5.12 -17.04
C VAL A 432 12.35 4.13 -16.54
N TYR A 433 12.35 3.79 -15.26
CA TYR A 433 11.33 2.94 -14.65
C TYR A 433 10.05 3.69 -14.24
N GLU A 434 10.14 5.01 -14.13
CA GLU A 434 9.01 5.88 -13.78
C GLU A 434 8.29 6.40 -15.02
N HIS A 435 8.96 6.34 -16.20
CA HIS A 435 8.40 6.85 -17.46
C HIS A 435 7.35 5.88 -18.02
N PRO A 436 6.11 6.32 -18.28
CA PRO A 436 4.99 5.44 -18.60
C PRO A 436 5.11 4.71 -19.95
N ASP A 437 5.95 5.21 -20.86
CA ASP A 437 6.05 4.64 -22.21
C ASP A 437 7.20 3.64 -22.34
N VAL A 438 8.08 3.53 -21.32
CA VAL A 438 9.26 2.65 -21.37
C VAL A 438 8.85 1.21 -21.13
N ASP A 439 9.17 0.33 -22.07
CA ASP A 439 8.92 -1.11 -21.98
C ASP A 439 10.20 -1.95 -21.89
N CYS A 440 11.38 -1.32 -21.98
CA CYS A 440 12.67 -1.95 -21.77
C CYS A 440 13.70 -0.93 -21.29
N ALA A 441 14.53 -1.28 -20.31
CA ALA A 441 15.57 -0.41 -19.76
C ALA A 441 16.97 -0.90 -20.11
N VAL A 442 17.84 0.02 -20.58
CA VAL A 442 19.22 -0.25 -20.94
C VAL A 442 20.15 0.67 -20.17
N PHE A 443 21.08 0.09 -19.42
CA PHE A 443 22.04 0.80 -18.58
C PHE A 443 23.46 0.60 -19.11
N ALA A 444 24.12 1.69 -19.49
CA ALA A 444 25.56 1.72 -19.72
C ALA A 444 26.26 2.21 -18.45
N LEU A 445 27.02 1.33 -17.81
CA LEU A 445 27.66 1.55 -16.53
C LEU A 445 29.17 1.54 -16.68
N ASP A 446 29.83 2.50 -16.09
CA ASP A 446 31.28 2.48 -15.91
C ASP A 446 31.66 2.27 -14.44
N ASP A 447 32.92 1.95 -14.20
CA ASP A 447 33.46 1.68 -12.86
C ASP A 447 33.31 2.90 -11.91
N GLU A 448 33.35 4.11 -12.45
CA GLU A 448 33.19 5.33 -11.67
C GLU A 448 31.74 5.52 -11.21
N THR A 449 30.79 5.34 -12.12
CA THR A 449 29.35 5.38 -11.82
C THR A 449 28.99 4.32 -10.78
N LEU A 450 29.50 3.10 -10.92
CA LEU A 450 29.24 2.02 -9.96
C LEU A 450 29.80 2.31 -8.56
N ARG A 451 31.01 2.91 -8.48
CA ARG A 451 31.63 3.24 -7.19
C ARG A 451 31.00 4.43 -6.50
N THR A 452 30.54 5.42 -7.25
CA THR A 452 30.04 6.70 -6.70
C THR A 452 28.51 6.72 -6.58
N GLY A 453 27.80 6.24 -7.58
CA GLY A 453 26.34 6.25 -7.69
C GLY A 453 25.64 4.97 -7.25
N GLY A 454 26.38 3.85 -7.27
CA GLY A 454 25.81 2.53 -7.02
C GLY A 454 24.99 2.00 -8.20
N LEU A 455 24.25 0.90 -7.97
CA LEU A 455 23.38 0.30 -9.00
C LEU A 455 22.04 1.04 -9.07
N PRO A 456 21.60 1.45 -10.27
CA PRO A 456 20.30 2.09 -10.46
C PRO A 456 19.11 1.11 -10.49
N PHE A 457 19.38 -0.19 -10.38
CA PHE A 457 18.41 -1.28 -10.35
C PHE A 457 18.76 -2.30 -9.26
N ASP A 458 17.81 -3.08 -8.84
CA ASP A 458 17.98 -4.19 -7.89
C ASP A 458 18.30 -5.51 -8.58
N ARG A 459 17.80 -5.71 -9.81
CA ARG A 459 18.13 -6.87 -10.67
C ARG A 459 18.18 -6.45 -12.14
N CYS A 460 18.88 -7.23 -12.95
CA CYS A 460 18.85 -7.15 -14.42
C CYS A 460 18.64 -8.55 -15.02
N ASP A 461 18.09 -8.57 -16.23
CA ASP A 461 17.78 -9.80 -16.95
C ASP A 461 18.94 -10.20 -17.89
N VAL A 462 19.61 -9.21 -18.45
CA VAL A 462 20.80 -9.42 -19.29
C VAL A 462 21.95 -8.56 -18.77
N LEU A 463 23.10 -9.19 -18.56
CA LEU A 463 24.33 -8.50 -18.18
C LEU A 463 25.39 -8.72 -19.27
N VAL A 464 25.91 -7.65 -19.86
CA VAL A 464 27.01 -7.65 -20.79
C VAL A 464 28.28 -7.19 -20.07
N LEU A 465 29.23 -8.09 -19.91
CA LEU A 465 30.52 -7.83 -19.27
C LEU A 465 31.64 -7.78 -20.32
N GLU A 466 32.19 -6.61 -20.49
CA GLU A 466 33.50 -6.42 -21.15
C GLU A 466 34.61 -6.56 -20.09
N ARG A 467 35.81 -6.10 -20.39
CA ARG A 467 36.86 -5.96 -19.37
C ARG A 467 36.37 -5.04 -18.26
N GLY A 468 36.09 -5.61 -17.10
CA GLY A 468 35.56 -4.86 -15.96
C GLY A 468 36.30 -5.16 -14.66
N ASP A 469 36.20 -4.25 -13.70
CA ASP A 469 36.73 -4.39 -12.34
C ASP A 469 36.05 -5.59 -11.63
N ALA A 470 36.84 -6.33 -10.85
CA ALA A 470 36.34 -7.42 -10.01
C ALA A 470 35.21 -6.95 -9.04
N GLY A 471 35.26 -5.68 -8.62
CA GLY A 471 34.24 -5.08 -7.79
C GLY A 471 32.89 -4.92 -8.50
N ALA A 472 32.89 -4.49 -9.76
CA ALA A 472 31.68 -4.39 -10.59
C ALA A 472 31.03 -5.76 -10.78
N ARG A 473 31.82 -6.79 -11.07
CA ARG A 473 31.34 -8.18 -11.21
C ARG A 473 30.68 -8.68 -9.90
N ALA A 474 31.37 -8.50 -8.79
CA ALA A 474 30.85 -8.91 -7.48
C ALA A 474 29.49 -8.25 -7.11
N LEU A 475 29.23 -7.07 -7.63
CA LEU A 475 27.97 -6.36 -7.41
C LEU A 475 26.85 -6.82 -8.36
N LEU A 476 27.18 -7.13 -9.62
CA LEU A 476 26.19 -7.35 -10.68
C LEU A 476 25.79 -8.81 -10.85
N LEU A 477 26.73 -9.75 -10.75
CA LEU A 477 26.45 -11.17 -10.99
C LEU A 477 25.34 -11.73 -10.05
N PRO A 478 25.33 -11.43 -8.74
CA PRO A 478 24.26 -11.88 -7.86
C PRO A 478 22.87 -11.30 -8.19
N ARG A 479 22.84 -10.22 -8.97
CA ARG A 479 21.63 -9.49 -9.35
C ARG A 479 21.18 -9.76 -10.77
N THR A 480 21.91 -10.59 -11.50
CA THR A 480 21.57 -11.00 -12.87
C THR A 480 20.79 -12.31 -12.81
N ARG A 481 19.55 -12.28 -13.23
CA ARG A 481 18.69 -13.47 -13.24
C ARG A 481 18.72 -14.23 -14.56
N GLY A 482 18.84 -13.54 -15.69
CA GLY A 482 18.89 -14.13 -17.01
C GLY A 482 20.32 -14.43 -17.51
N VAL A 483 20.65 -13.96 -18.69
CA VAL A 483 21.87 -14.30 -19.42
C VAL A 483 23.01 -13.35 -19.08
N VAL A 484 24.22 -13.91 -18.93
CA VAL A 484 25.47 -13.14 -18.84
C VAL A 484 26.27 -13.32 -20.12
N LEU A 485 26.44 -12.22 -20.86
CA LEU A 485 27.28 -12.16 -22.05
C LEU A 485 28.67 -11.70 -21.62
N VAL A 486 29.70 -12.51 -21.90
CA VAL A 486 31.08 -12.23 -21.48
C VAL A 486 31.96 -12.10 -22.73
N ASP A 487 32.69 -11.00 -22.82
CA ASP A 487 33.67 -10.79 -23.86
C ASP A 487 34.80 -11.87 -23.77
N ASP A 488 35.18 -12.45 -24.91
CA ASP A 488 36.27 -13.48 -25.00
C ASP A 488 37.59 -12.98 -24.44
N THR A 489 37.80 -11.68 -24.42
CA THR A 489 39.00 -11.05 -23.84
C THR A 489 38.91 -10.83 -22.33
N CYS A 490 37.77 -11.18 -21.69
CA CYS A 490 37.60 -11.05 -20.25
C CYS A 490 38.45 -12.13 -19.54
N PRO A 491 39.49 -11.76 -18.79
CA PRO A 491 40.43 -12.72 -18.20
C PRO A 491 39.78 -13.61 -17.13
N ASP A 492 38.62 -13.22 -16.58
CA ASP A 492 37.93 -13.91 -15.50
C ASP A 492 36.67 -14.64 -15.96
N SER A 493 36.52 -14.93 -17.26
CA SER A 493 35.33 -15.62 -17.79
C SER A 493 35.07 -16.97 -17.09
N ALA A 494 36.11 -17.67 -16.66
CA ALA A 494 36.00 -18.91 -15.89
C ALA A 494 35.39 -18.68 -14.48
N ALA A 495 35.75 -17.59 -13.84
CA ALA A 495 35.16 -17.21 -12.51
C ALA A 495 33.71 -16.81 -12.64
N VAL A 496 33.31 -16.15 -13.72
CA VAL A 496 31.90 -15.82 -14.01
C VAL A 496 31.08 -17.10 -14.20
N VAL A 497 31.59 -18.05 -15.03
CA VAL A 497 30.95 -19.36 -15.23
C VAL A 497 30.80 -20.12 -13.90
N ALA A 498 31.83 -20.08 -13.06
CA ALA A 498 31.77 -20.75 -11.75
C ALA A 498 30.72 -20.14 -10.79
N GLN A 499 30.42 -18.85 -10.94
CA GLN A 499 29.50 -18.14 -10.05
C GLN A 499 28.04 -18.22 -10.50
N VAL A 500 27.77 -18.18 -11.81
CA VAL A 500 26.39 -18.12 -12.34
C VAL A 500 25.94 -19.39 -13.08
N GLY A 501 26.82 -20.35 -13.27
CA GLY A 501 26.57 -21.57 -14.03
C GLY A 501 26.81 -21.41 -15.53
N ALA A 502 27.28 -22.50 -16.17
CA ALA A 502 27.65 -22.49 -17.60
C ALA A 502 26.45 -22.25 -18.54
N ALA A 503 25.27 -22.71 -18.17
CA ALA A 503 24.05 -22.57 -18.97
C ALA A 503 23.62 -21.12 -19.17
N ARG A 504 24.02 -20.23 -18.26
CA ARG A 504 23.63 -18.80 -18.27
C ARG A 504 24.71 -17.89 -18.89
N VAL A 505 25.84 -18.42 -19.29
CA VAL A 505 26.98 -17.65 -19.83
C VAL A 505 27.11 -17.88 -21.32
N VAL A 506 27.00 -16.80 -22.10
CA VAL A 506 27.28 -16.77 -23.53
C VAL A 506 28.58 -15.98 -23.76
N ARG A 507 29.52 -16.55 -24.49
CA ARG A 507 30.80 -15.89 -24.85
C ARG A 507 30.61 -15.06 -26.11
N MET A 508 31.01 -13.80 -26.05
CA MET A 508 31.02 -12.87 -27.17
C MET A 508 32.42 -12.69 -27.71
N ARG A 509 32.58 -12.65 -29.03
CA ARG A 509 33.80 -12.14 -29.66
C ARG A 509 33.74 -10.63 -29.77
N ALA A 510 34.87 -9.97 -29.82
CA ALA A 510 34.95 -8.53 -30.00
C ALA A 510 34.23 -8.01 -31.27
N THR A 511 34.06 -8.88 -32.26
CA THR A 511 33.40 -8.62 -33.54
C THR A 511 31.92 -8.99 -33.56
N ASP A 512 31.43 -9.72 -32.57
CA ASP A 512 30.03 -10.16 -32.55
C ASP A 512 29.15 -8.99 -32.18
N THR A 513 28.07 -8.80 -32.93
CA THR A 513 26.98 -7.90 -32.54
C THR A 513 26.00 -8.64 -31.66
N LEU A 514 25.18 -7.91 -30.90
CA LEU A 514 24.13 -8.54 -30.11
C LEU A 514 23.16 -9.35 -31.01
N ALA A 515 22.97 -8.90 -32.26
CA ALA A 515 22.15 -9.57 -33.26
C ALA A 515 22.75 -10.94 -33.69
N ASP A 516 24.07 -11.08 -33.66
CA ASP A 516 24.75 -12.35 -34.00
C ASP A 516 24.63 -13.38 -32.86
N LEU A 517 24.49 -12.90 -31.62
CA LEU A 517 24.44 -13.73 -30.42
C LEU A 517 23.01 -14.17 -30.06
N VAL A 518 22.03 -13.46 -30.60
CA VAL A 518 20.60 -13.69 -30.35
C VAL A 518 19.87 -13.58 -31.70
N PRO A 519 20.11 -14.52 -32.66
CA PRO A 519 19.71 -14.39 -34.07
C PRO A 519 18.22 -14.47 -34.25
N ASP A 520 17.36 -14.76 -33.61
CA ASP A 520 15.88 -14.79 -33.75
C ASP A 520 15.16 -14.51 -32.40
N ALA A 521 15.83 -13.74 -31.57
CA ALA A 521 15.29 -13.54 -30.26
C ALA A 521 14.06 -12.61 -30.30
N ASP A 522 12.96 -13.22 -30.29
CA ASP A 522 11.93 -12.77 -29.40
C ASP A 522 12.59 -12.50 -28.05
N ILE A 523 12.66 -11.23 -27.64
CA ILE A 523 13.10 -10.85 -26.28
C ILE A 523 12.23 -11.56 -25.23
N ASP A 524 11.05 -12.00 -25.62
CA ASP A 524 10.19 -12.92 -24.87
C ASP A 524 10.85 -14.29 -24.62
N ILE A 525 11.79 -14.76 -25.46
CA ILE A 525 12.55 -16.00 -25.20
C ILE A 525 13.61 -15.77 -24.11
N VAL A 526 14.21 -14.59 -24.03
CA VAL A 526 15.12 -14.24 -22.94
C VAL A 526 14.34 -14.06 -21.62
N ALA A 527 13.11 -13.53 -21.69
CA ALA A 527 12.21 -13.42 -20.56
C ALA A 527 11.60 -14.79 -20.17
N ALA A 528 11.25 -15.66 -21.14
CA ALA A 528 10.78 -17.02 -20.89
C ALA A 528 11.86 -17.95 -20.31
N ALA A 529 13.11 -17.84 -20.76
CA ALA A 529 14.23 -18.56 -20.16
C ALA A 529 14.53 -18.10 -18.72
N ALA A 530 14.15 -16.87 -18.36
CA ALA A 530 14.22 -16.39 -16.98
C ALA A 530 13.05 -16.93 -16.12
N ALA A 531 11.86 -17.13 -16.71
CA ALA A 531 10.69 -17.66 -16.01
C ALA A 531 10.82 -19.17 -15.72
N ASP A 532 11.40 -19.96 -16.65
CA ASP A 532 11.67 -21.38 -16.42
C ASP A 532 12.78 -21.61 -15.36
N ALA A 533 13.71 -20.68 -15.20
CA ALA A 533 14.71 -20.76 -14.13
C ALA A 533 14.16 -20.45 -12.72
N ASP A 534 13.07 -19.71 -12.62
CA ASP A 534 12.37 -19.49 -11.33
C ASP A 534 11.48 -20.69 -10.94
N ALA A 535 10.96 -21.45 -11.90
CA ALA A 535 10.17 -22.65 -11.61
C ALA A 535 11.03 -23.79 -11.01
N ASP A 536 12.30 -23.89 -11.43
CA ASP A 536 13.24 -24.87 -10.86
C ASP A 536 13.83 -24.44 -9.50
N ALA A 537 13.87 -23.11 -9.20
CA ALA A 537 14.36 -22.61 -7.91
C ALA A 537 13.32 -22.76 -6.78
N ASP A 538 12.02 -22.69 -7.09
CA ASP A 538 10.94 -22.91 -6.11
C ASP A 538 10.73 -24.41 -5.83
N ALA A 539 11.09 -25.31 -6.74
CA ALA A 539 11.03 -26.76 -6.52
C ALA A 539 12.09 -27.25 -5.51
N ASP A 540 13.25 -26.58 -5.43
CA ASP A 540 14.29 -26.89 -4.44
C ASP A 540 14.02 -26.26 -3.06
N ALA A 541 13.21 -25.19 -2.98
CA ALA A 541 12.84 -24.54 -1.71
C ALA A 541 11.75 -25.30 -0.92
N ASP A 542 10.86 -26.01 -1.61
CA ASP A 542 9.84 -26.85 -0.96
C ASP A 542 10.39 -28.21 -0.48
N ALA A 543 11.54 -28.64 -0.96
CA ALA A 543 12.16 -29.90 -0.51
C ALA A 543 12.85 -29.81 0.85
N ASP A 544 13.21 -28.60 1.31
CA ASP A 544 13.85 -28.37 2.63
C ASP A 544 12.85 -27.99 3.74
N ALA A 545 11.57 -27.79 3.42
CA ALA A 545 10.54 -27.41 4.40
C ALA A 545 9.85 -28.59 5.10
N ASP A 546 10.08 -29.84 4.63
CA ASP A 546 9.51 -31.06 5.20
C ASP A 546 10.50 -31.86 6.09
N ALA A 547 11.63 -31.28 6.44
CA ALA A 547 12.64 -31.91 7.31
C ALA A 547 13.00 -31.03 8.52
N ASP A 548 11.97 -30.64 9.35
CA ASP A 548 12.19 -30.34 10.78
C ASP A 548 10.83 -30.27 11.54
#